data_669afc67a66110c9344264edebf75211
#
_entry.id   669afc67a66110c9344264edebf75211
#
_cell.length_a   1.000
_cell.length_b   1.000
_cell.length_c   1.000
_cell.angle_alpha   90.00
_cell.angle_beta   90.00
_cell.angle_gamma   90.00
#
_symmetry.space_group_name_H-M   'P 1'
#
loop_
_entity.id
_entity.type
_entity.pdbx_description
1 polymer ?
#
loop_
_entity_poly.entity_id
_entity_poly.type
_entity_poly.pdbx_seq_one_letter_code
_entity_poly.pdbx_strand_id
1 'polypeptide(L)'
;MSVQETENIDKDAIQDLVDGYQSHSPHERKQMKEAAVRQQFINPLLRALGWDTTTDQVKPEQRTLVGEADYALSLNGREQFFIEAKSFSEDLDGSRRVSSDETQSYVEQAIDYAWHQGCDWAVLTNFEELRLYFTHVSKDNLESGLVFTLSVDEYTSEDGLERLANLSKTAVADGSLNRLERTRERDTVTEEILNVLSEARRRLTQDVHDSHPDLSMDDLRDGIQRILDRVVVMRVAEDRGVIPADTLLNMSESWEQTTINPDVRTLVRDLKNAFRDFDSVYNSELFAEHPCEDYEISNDVLLDIIDSLYDYNFSYIDADILGNIYEDYLGHAIEDKTEDLELVEHPDERREEGIYYTPVPVVEYIVESVLGDRIDAIMANVREELEGDEPDFEAARDEFNAIEEIAVLDVSCGSGSFLIKSFDLLVDAYEEFRSMVRSVNGDMGVHEYSAAQTVPSDYKRHILRNNIFGVDLDYQATEIATVNLLLKALEKNEKLPAILEDNIRAGNSLLNGSTEDVADVLDITVEEAEEIGAFEWEEEFSHIFEERGGFDVIVGNPPWGAEM
;
A
#
# COMPACT_ATOMS: atom_id res chain seq x y z
N MET A 1 -1.09 -5.98 -26.16
CA MET A 1 0.02 -5.00 -26.11
C MET A 1 0.34 -4.57 -27.54
N SER A 2 0.54 -3.31 -27.77
CA SER A 2 0.59 -2.75 -29.13
C SER A 2 2.04 -2.68 -29.65
N VAL A 3 2.19 -2.78 -30.98
CA VAL A 3 3.44 -2.62 -31.76
C VAL A 3 4.25 -1.35 -31.38
N GLN A 4 3.67 -0.41 -30.65
CA GLN A 4 4.29 0.86 -30.22
C GLN A 4 5.36 0.70 -29.12
N GLU A 5 5.31 -0.32 -28.29
CA GLU A 5 6.25 -0.44 -27.14
C GLU A 5 7.65 -0.92 -27.55
N THR A 6 7.77 -1.67 -28.64
CA THR A 6 9.08 -2.09 -29.16
C THR A 6 9.77 -1.07 -30.07
N GLU A 7 9.14 0.08 -30.35
CA GLU A 7 9.77 1.20 -31.09
C GLU A 7 10.70 2.05 -30.21
N ASN A 8 10.63 1.90 -28.89
CA ASN A 8 11.36 2.71 -27.92
C ASN A 8 12.72 2.13 -27.47
N ILE A 9 13.14 1.00 -28.04
CA ILE A 9 14.44 0.35 -27.74
C ILE A 9 15.30 0.26 -29.00
N ASP A 10 16.62 0.34 -28.80
CA ASP A 10 17.59 0.20 -29.92
C ASP A 10 17.85 -1.29 -30.21
N LYS A 11 17.03 -1.85 -31.11
CA LYS A 11 17.08 -3.26 -31.50
C LYS A 11 18.41 -3.63 -32.18
N ASP A 12 18.98 -2.72 -32.94
CA ASP A 12 20.27 -2.94 -33.63
C ASP A 12 21.40 -3.01 -32.60
N ALA A 13 21.39 -2.14 -31.59
CA ALA A 13 22.35 -2.19 -30.50
C ALA A 13 22.21 -3.48 -29.65
N ILE A 14 20.99 -3.97 -29.42
CA ILE A 14 20.76 -5.24 -28.74
C ILE A 14 21.31 -6.40 -29.56
N GLN A 15 21.09 -6.42 -30.88
CA GLN A 15 21.65 -7.44 -31.78
C GLN A 15 23.18 -7.42 -31.76
N ASP A 16 23.81 -6.24 -31.84
CA ASP A 16 25.27 -6.08 -31.76
C ASP A 16 25.84 -6.62 -30.44
N LEU A 17 25.11 -6.45 -29.33
CA LEU A 17 25.51 -7.00 -28.03
C LEU A 17 25.43 -8.52 -27.99
N VAL A 18 24.40 -9.12 -28.57
CA VAL A 18 24.26 -10.58 -28.67
C VAL A 18 25.35 -11.14 -29.57
N ASP A 19 25.63 -10.52 -30.72
CA ASP A 19 26.71 -10.92 -31.63
C ASP A 19 28.07 -10.80 -30.93
N GLY A 20 28.28 -9.72 -30.19
CA GLY A 20 29.47 -9.50 -29.37
C GLY A 20 29.66 -10.60 -28.34
N TYR A 21 28.62 -10.96 -27.62
CA TYR A 21 28.63 -12.07 -26.65
C TYR A 21 28.95 -13.40 -27.34
N GLN A 22 28.31 -13.71 -28.47
CA GLN A 22 28.53 -14.96 -29.22
C GLN A 22 29.94 -15.04 -29.83
N SER A 23 30.59 -13.91 -30.07
CA SER A 23 31.98 -13.87 -30.57
C SER A 23 33.02 -14.38 -29.57
N HIS A 24 32.71 -14.37 -28.28
CA HIS A 24 33.56 -14.88 -27.22
C HIS A 24 33.32 -16.38 -27.02
N SER A 25 34.40 -17.15 -26.94
CA SER A 25 34.33 -18.57 -26.58
C SER A 25 33.77 -18.75 -25.15
N PRO A 26 33.15 -19.89 -24.82
CA PRO A 26 32.69 -20.18 -23.46
C PRO A 26 33.81 -20.08 -22.39
N HIS A 27 35.07 -20.36 -22.80
CA HIS A 27 36.21 -20.24 -21.90
C HIS A 27 36.57 -18.77 -21.63
N GLU A 28 36.55 -17.90 -22.63
CA GLU A 28 36.80 -16.46 -22.48
C GLU A 28 35.72 -15.81 -21.64
N ARG A 29 34.45 -16.14 -21.89
CA ARG A 29 33.33 -15.65 -21.09
C ARG A 29 33.48 -15.98 -19.61
N LYS A 30 33.80 -17.24 -19.26
CA LYS A 30 34.00 -17.67 -17.86
C LYS A 30 35.20 -16.99 -17.18
N GLN A 31 36.12 -16.39 -17.90
CA GLN A 31 37.23 -15.62 -17.34
C GLN A 31 36.90 -14.14 -17.13
N MET A 32 35.82 -13.65 -17.68
CA MET A 32 35.42 -12.27 -17.51
C MET A 32 34.96 -12.04 -16.06
N LYS A 33 35.59 -11.05 -15.42
CA LYS A 33 35.14 -10.59 -14.10
C LYS A 33 33.86 -9.81 -14.23
N GLU A 34 33.07 -9.77 -13.18
CA GLU A 34 31.79 -9.03 -13.09
C GLU A 34 31.92 -7.58 -13.59
N ALA A 35 32.93 -6.82 -13.17
CA ALA A 35 33.16 -5.46 -13.66
C ALA A 35 33.32 -5.38 -15.19
N ALA A 36 33.88 -6.41 -15.84
CA ALA A 36 33.98 -6.46 -17.30
C ALA A 36 32.62 -6.80 -17.96
N VAL A 37 31.83 -7.69 -17.35
CA VAL A 37 30.46 -7.99 -17.79
C VAL A 37 29.59 -6.74 -17.70
N ARG A 38 29.65 -6.03 -16.56
CA ARG A 38 28.94 -4.76 -16.35
C ARG A 38 29.32 -3.73 -17.43
N GLN A 39 30.60 -3.54 -17.69
CA GLN A 39 31.10 -2.52 -18.63
C GLN A 39 30.81 -2.86 -20.11
N GLN A 40 30.96 -4.13 -20.50
CA GLN A 40 30.90 -4.54 -21.91
C GLN A 40 29.51 -4.94 -22.35
N PHE A 41 28.65 -5.38 -21.45
CA PHE A 41 27.34 -5.93 -21.78
C PHE A 41 26.19 -5.22 -21.07
N ILE A 42 26.21 -5.08 -19.74
CA ILE A 42 25.08 -4.53 -18.98
C ILE A 42 24.91 -3.02 -19.21
N ASN A 43 25.98 -2.22 -19.11
CA ASN A 43 25.90 -0.78 -19.39
C ASN A 43 25.44 -0.47 -20.84
N PRO A 44 25.94 -1.19 -21.88
CA PRO A 44 25.41 -1.00 -23.22
C PRO A 44 23.95 -1.46 -23.38
N LEU A 45 23.53 -2.53 -22.70
CA LEU A 45 22.13 -2.96 -22.72
C LEU A 45 21.22 -1.88 -22.11
N LEU A 46 21.59 -1.32 -20.97
CA LEU A 46 20.84 -0.22 -20.35
C LEU A 46 20.72 0.99 -21.29
N ARG A 47 21.79 1.31 -22.04
CA ARG A 47 21.74 2.38 -23.05
C ARG A 47 20.82 2.04 -24.23
N ALA A 48 20.83 0.78 -24.69
CA ALA A 48 19.91 0.31 -25.72
C ALA A 48 18.45 0.36 -25.28
N LEU A 49 18.20 0.25 -23.96
CA LEU A 49 16.90 0.44 -23.31
C LEU A 49 16.58 1.93 -23.01
N GLY A 50 17.41 2.88 -23.46
CA GLY A 50 17.17 4.31 -23.33
C GLY A 50 17.63 4.96 -22.01
N TRP A 51 18.31 4.21 -21.12
CA TRP A 51 18.84 4.74 -19.86
C TRP A 51 20.17 5.45 -20.08
N ASP A 52 20.33 6.63 -19.50
CA ASP A 52 21.60 7.36 -19.56
C ASP A 52 22.52 6.93 -18.41
N THR A 53 23.47 6.06 -18.74
CA THR A 53 24.45 5.53 -17.77
C THR A 53 25.52 6.56 -17.36
N THR A 54 25.44 7.80 -17.81
CA THR A 54 26.40 8.90 -17.47
C THR A 54 25.78 9.92 -16.51
N THR A 55 24.50 9.81 -16.22
CA THR A 55 23.76 10.72 -15.32
C THR A 55 23.24 9.96 -14.08
N ASP A 56 22.58 10.69 -13.18
CA ASP A 56 21.96 10.11 -11.97
C ASP A 56 20.76 9.18 -12.26
N GLN A 57 20.39 8.98 -13.54
CA GLN A 57 19.37 8.00 -13.93
C GLN A 57 19.85 6.56 -13.68
N VAL A 58 21.15 6.30 -13.77
CA VAL A 58 21.76 5.01 -13.46
C VAL A 58 22.87 5.24 -12.45
N LYS A 59 22.59 4.97 -11.19
CA LYS A 59 23.54 5.12 -10.08
C LYS A 59 24.26 3.80 -9.85
N PRO A 60 25.57 3.69 -10.18
CA PRO A 60 26.33 2.48 -9.89
C PRO A 60 26.69 2.41 -8.39
N GLU A 61 26.84 1.19 -7.86
CA GLU A 61 27.31 0.91 -6.49
C GLU A 61 26.50 1.69 -5.44
N GLN A 62 25.15 1.64 -5.56
CA GLN A 62 24.25 2.33 -4.65
C GLN A 62 24.27 1.64 -3.28
N ARG A 63 24.64 2.39 -2.25
CA ARG A 63 24.60 1.90 -0.86
C ARG A 63 23.18 1.77 -0.38
N THR A 64 22.85 0.60 0.14
CA THR A 64 21.58 0.27 0.79
C THR A 64 21.82 -0.04 2.28
N LEU A 65 20.76 -0.25 3.05
CA LEU A 65 20.88 -0.62 4.46
C LEU A 65 21.52 -2.01 4.65
N VAL A 66 21.40 -2.88 3.65
CA VAL A 66 21.87 -4.28 3.69
C VAL A 66 23.10 -4.55 2.82
N GLY A 67 23.66 -3.53 2.16
CA GLY A 67 24.84 -3.68 1.32
C GLY A 67 24.93 -2.66 0.19
N GLU A 68 25.58 -3.02 -0.92
CA GLU A 68 25.72 -2.17 -2.11
C GLU A 68 25.12 -2.92 -3.31
N ALA A 69 24.05 -2.36 -3.91
CA ALA A 69 23.49 -2.83 -5.17
C ALA A 69 24.34 -2.34 -6.34
N ASP A 70 24.49 -3.15 -7.38
CA ASP A 70 25.32 -2.80 -8.54
C ASP A 70 24.79 -1.61 -9.31
N TYR A 71 23.46 -1.48 -9.43
CA TYR A 71 22.80 -0.32 -10.01
C TYR A 71 21.46 -0.01 -9.36
N ALA A 72 21.15 1.27 -9.25
CA ALA A 72 19.79 1.77 -9.05
C ALA A 72 19.38 2.61 -10.26
N LEU A 73 18.23 2.31 -10.86
CA LEU A 73 17.66 3.06 -11.98
C LEU A 73 16.56 3.98 -11.49
N SER A 74 16.69 5.27 -11.79
CA SER A 74 15.84 6.32 -11.24
C SER A 74 15.18 7.15 -12.35
N LEU A 75 13.91 7.52 -12.14
CA LEU A 75 13.19 8.53 -12.92
C LEU A 75 12.70 9.62 -11.97
N ASN A 76 12.92 10.87 -12.35
CA ASN A 76 12.49 12.03 -11.57
C ASN A 76 12.94 12.00 -10.09
N GLY A 77 14.09 11.34 -9.82
CA GLY A 77 14.65 11.22 -8.47
C GLY A 77 14.07 10.08 -7.62
N ARG A 78 13.17 9.25 -8.18
CA ARG A 78 12.63 8.04 -7.55
C ARG A 78 13.24 6.80 -8.22
N GLU A 79 13.71 5.87 -7.40
CA GLU A 79 14.19 4.56 -7.87
C GLU A 79 13.01 3.74 -8.43
N GLN A 80 13.22 3.14 -9.62
CA GLN A 80 12.23 2.34 -10.33
C GLN A 80 12.52 0.85 -10.22
N PHE A 81 13.78 0.47 -10.30
CA PHE A 81 14.25 -0.89 -10.07
C PHE A 81 15.75 -0.92 -9.78
N PHE A 82 16.18 -1.98 -9.10
CA PHE A 82 17.58 -2.26 -8.81
C PHE A 82 18.09 -3.40 -9.68
N ILE A 83 19.39 -3.41 -9.96
CA ILE A 83 20.04 -4.50 -10.68
C ILE A 83 21.19 -5.04 -9.84
N GLU A 84 21.18 -6.34 -9.65
CA GLU A 84 22.31 -7.11 -9.17
C GLU A 84 22.94 -7.85 -10.35
N ALA A 85 24.21 -7.60 -10.60
CA ALA A 85 24.95 -8.14 -11.71
C ALA A 85 25.93 -9.22 -11.25
N LYS A 86 26.11 -10.26 -12.06
CA LYS A 86 27.05 -11.36 -11.79
C LYS A 86 27.99 -11.58 -12.97
N SER A 87 29.09 -12.28 -12.70
CA SER A 87 29.99 -12.72 -13.76
C SER A 87 29.41 -13.92 -14.52
N PHE A 88 29.85 -14.15 -15.76
CA PHE A 88 29.46 -15.34 -16.55
C PHE A 88 29.85 -16.68 -15.92
N SER A 89 30.71 -16.67 -14.90
CA SER A 89 31.12 -17.90 -14.20
C SER A 89 30.17 -18.26 -13.07
N GLU A 90 29.27 -17.37 -12.69
CA GLU A 90 28.34 -17.55 -11.59
C GLU A 90 26.95 -17.95 -12.12
N ASP A 91 26.43 -19.00 -11.51
CA ASP A 91 25.07 -19.44 -11.70
C ASP A 91 24.16 -18.52 -10.88
N LEU A 92 23.07 -17.99 -11.49
CA LEU A 92 22.14 -17.07 -10.82
C LEU A 92 21.36 -17.74 -9.67
N ASP A 93 21.28 -19.08 -9.65
CA ASP A 93 20.75 -19.85 -8.51
C ASP A 93 21.80 -20.06 -7.40
N GLY A 94 22.99 -19.48 -7.56
CA GLY A 94 24.07 -19.54 -6.61
C GLY A 94 23.86 -18.67 -5.38
N SER A 95 24.83 -18.73 -4.47
CA SER A 95 24.83 -17.96 -3.23
C SER A 95 26.19 -17.39 -2.90
N ARG A 96 26.21 -16.29 -2.15
CA ARG A 96 27.42 -15.70 -1.57
C ARG A 96 27.53 -16.00 -0.08
N ARG A 97 28.72 -15.99 0.45
CA ARG A 97 28.96 -16.09 1.88
C ARG A 97 28.91 -14.69 2.51
N VAL A 98 28.00 -14.49 3.46
CA VAL A 98 27.84 -13.21 4.17
C VAL A 98 28.66 -13.20 5.46
N SER A 99 28.66 -14.32 6.19
CA SER A 99 29.44 -14.49 7.41
C SER A 99 30.04 -15.90 7.51
N SER A 100 30.65 -16.28 8.66
CA SER A 100 31.18 -17.62 8.88
C SER A 100 30.12 -18.72 8.76
N ASP A 101 28.90 -18.43 9.13
CA ASP A 101 27.80 -19.39 9.28
C ASP A 101 26.56 -19.05 8.44
N GLU A 102 26.60 -17.96 7.64
CA GLU A 102 25.47 -17.45 6.88
C GLU A 102 25.81 -17.34 5.39
N THR A 103 24.92 -17.87 4.53
CA THR A 103 24.95 -17.71 3.08
C THR A 103 23.67 -17.06 2.61
N GLN A 104 23.76 -16.14 1.66
CA GLN A 104 22.63 -15.45 1.03
C GLN A 104 22.60 -15.84 -0.45
N SER A 105 21.43 -16.22 -0.97
CA SER A 105 21.28 -16.48 -2.41
C SER A 105 21.40 -15.18 -3.21
N TYR A 106 21.74 -15.28 -4.50
CA TYR A 106 21.79 -14.08 -5.35
C TYR A 106 20.40 -13.49 -5.59
N VAL A 107 19.35 -14.33 -5.62
CA VAL A 107 17.97 -13.91 -5.68
C VAL A 107 17.60 -13.11 -4.43
N GLU A 108 17.88 -13.65 -3.25
CA GLU A 108 17.66 -12.95 -1.97
C GLU A 108 18.42 -11.62 -1.93
N GLN A 109 19.67 -11.60 -2.39
CA GLN A 109 20.47 -10.38 -2.46
C GLN A 109 19.82 -9.30 -3.34
N ALA A 110 19.36 -9.67 -4.55
CA ALA A 110 18.74 -8.74 -5.48
C ALA A 110 17.43 -8.17 -4.93
N ILE A 111 16.58 -9.03 -4.36
CA ILE A 111 15.30 -8.66 -3.75
C ILE A 111 15.53 -7.77 -2.53
N ASP A 112 16.41 -8.16 -1.60
CA ASP A 112 16.70 -7.42 -0.37
C ASP A 112 17.15 -5.97 -0.67
N TYR A 113 17.99 -5.77 -1.70
CA TYR A 113 18.48 -4.43 -2.03
C TYR A 113 17.35 -3.51 -2.49
N ALA A 114 16.50 -3.98 -3.38
CA ALA A 114 15.36 -3.23 -3.85
C ALA A 114 14.36 -3.01 -2.71
N TRP A 115 14.06 -4.05 -1.98
CA TRP A 115 13.11 -4.06 -0.89
C TRP A 115 13.44 -3.02 0.20
N HIS A 116 14.67 -3.02 0.73
CA HIS A 116 15.08 -2.06 1.77
C HIS A 116 15.15 -0.59 1.30
N GLN A 117 15.01 -0.35 0.01
CA GLN A 117 14.94 1.00 -0.58
C GLN A 117 13.51 1.40 -1.00
N GLY A 118 12.50 0.58 -0.67
CA GLY A 118 11.12 0.83 -1.05
C GLY A 118 10.88 0.75 -2.56
N CYS A 119 11.58 -0.18 -3.24
CA CYS A 119 11.48 -0.39 -4.66
C CYS A 119 10.88 -1.77 -4.97
N ASP A 120 9.82 -1.78 -5.76
CA ASP A 120 9.00 -2.95 -6.05
C ASP A 120 9.67 -3.96 -6.98
N TRP A 121 10.80 -3.57 -7.62
CA TRP A 121 11.37 -4.32 -8.72
C TRP A 121 12.87 -4.54 -8.58
N ALA A 122 13.29 -5.77 -8.80
CA ALA A 122 14.69 -6.17 -8.84
C ALA A 122 15.01 -6.95 -10.11
N VAL A 123 16.18 -6.71 -10.68
CA VAL A 123 16.74 -7.47 -11.79
C VAL A 123 17.99 -8.19 -11.31
N LEU A 124 18.04 -9.49 -11.51
CA LEU A 124 19.25 -10.30 -11.34
C LEU A 124 19.75 -10.74 -12.71
N THR A 125 21.01 -10.45 -13.04
CA THR A 125 21.53 -10.78 -14.36
C THR A 125 23.04 -11.01 -14.39
N ASN A 126 23.48 -11.94 -15.25
CA ASN A 126 24.86 -12.07 -15.70
C ASN A 126 24.98 -11.80 -17.21
N PHE A 127 23.98 -11.19 -17.85
CA PHE A 127 23.77 -10.99 -19.28
C PHE A 127 23.45 -12.28 -20.06
N GLU A 128 24.00 -13.45 -19.75
CA GLU A 128 23.56 -14.71 -20.36
C GLU A 128 22.10 -14.99 -20.03
N GLU A 129 21.69 -14.56 -18.84
CA GLU A 129 20.34 -14.65 -18.34
C GLU A 129 19.98 -13.35 -17.60
N LEU A 130 18.74 -12.90 -17.76
CA LEU A 130 18.14 -11.78 -17.06
C LEU A 130 16.84 -12.25 -16.43
N ARG A 131 16.71 -12.03 -15.14
CA ARG A 131 15.51 -12.34 -14.36
C ARG A 131 14.94 -11.06 -13.77
N LEU A 132 13.66 -10.82 -13.98
CA LEU A 132 12.91 -9.73 -13.32
C LEU A 132 12.12 -10.32 -12.16
N TYR A 133 12.30 -9.72 -11.00
CA TYR A 133 11.59 -10.08 -9.77
C TYR A 133 10.74 -8.91 -9.30
N PHE A 134 9.55 -9.25 -8.84
CA PHE A 134 8.76 -8.41 -7.97
C PHE A 134 9.21 -8.67 -6.53
N THR A 135 9.44 -7.62 -5.75
CA THR A 135 10.13 -7.73 -4.45
C THR A 135 9.20 -8.03 -3.28
N HIS A 136 7.88 -7.86 -3.48
CA HIS A 136 6.88 -8.10 -2.45
C HIS A 136 6.54 -9.58 -2.37
N VAL A 137 7.42 -10.35 -1.78
CA VAL A 137 7.31 -11.79 -1.62
C VAL A 137 7.82 -12.22 -0.26
N SER A 138 7.28 -13.32 0.27
CA SER A 138 7.79 -13.91 1.52
C SER A 138 9.26 -14.32 1.40
N LYS A 139 10.03 -14.11 2.44
CA LYS A 139 11.44 -14.55 2.51
C LYS A 139 11.59 -16.05 2.30
N ASP A 140 10.59 -16.84 2.68
CA ASP A 140 10.60 -18.29 2.51
C ASP A 140 10.27 -18.73 1.08
N ASN A 141 9.73 -17.83 0.23
CA ASN A 141 9.32 -18.14 -1.13
C ASN A 141 9.71 -17.04 -2.14
N LEU A 142 11.01 -16.70 -2.19
CA LEU A 142 11.53 -15.66 -3.09
C LEU A 142 11.30 -15.97 -4.59
N GLU A 143 11.23 -17.25 -4.95
CA GLU A 143 10.94 -17.70 -6.32
C GLU A 143 9.54 -17.28 -6.79
N SER A 144 8.59 -17.13 -5.88
CA SER A 144 7.27 -16.59 -6.23
C SER A 144 7.35 -15.17 -6.79
N GLY A 145 8.44 -14.44 -6.54
CA GLY A 145 8.75 -13.12 -7.09
C GLY A 145 9.10 -13.09 -8.57
N LEU A 146 9.49 -14.22 -9.17
CA LEU A 146 9.93 -14.27 -10.55
C LEU A 146 8.79 -13.92 -11.51
N VAL A 147 8.99 -12.85 -12.30
CA VAL A 147 8.02 -12.39 -13.30
C VAL A 147 8.34 -12.95 -14.67
N PHE A 148 9.58 -12.88 -15.08
CA PHE A 148 10.08 -13.56 -16.28
C PHE A 148 11.59 -13.79 -16.21
N THR A 149 12.02 -14.79 -16.99
CA THR A 149 13.40 -15.05 -17.32
C THR A 149 13.61 -14.87 -18.80
N LEU A 150 14.73 -14.25 -19.18
CA LEU A 150 15.19 -14.13 -20.57
C LEU A 150 16.61 -14.64 -20.70
N SER A 151 16.83 -15.58 -21.59
CA SER A 151 18.17 -15.97 -22.01
C SER A 151 18.70 -15.03 -23.10
N VAL A 152 20.01 -14.91 -23.22
CA VAL A 152 20.65 -14.07 -24.26
C VAL A 152 20.22 -14.44 -25.67
N ASP A 153 19.90 -15.70 -25.94
CA ASP A 153 19.44 -16.20 -27.24
C ASP A 153 18.01 -15.70 -27.57
N GLU A 154 17.25 -15.29 -26.56
CA GLU A 154 15.88 -14.76 -26.70
C GLU A 154 15.86 -13.23 -26.85
N TYR A 155 16.93 -12.50 -26.51
CA TYR A 155 16.97 -11.03 -26.51
C TYR A 155 16.57 -10.39 -27.86
N THR A 156 16.79 -11.08 -28.96
CA THR A 156 16.48 -10.60 -30.32
C THR A 156 15.19 -11.21 -30.90
N SER A 157 14.54 -12.11 -30.16
CA SER A 157 13.23 -12.64 -30.54
C SER A 157 12.14 -11.58 -30.35
N GLU A 158 10.99 -11.73 -30.99
CA GLU A 158 9.86 -10.81 -30.83
C GLU A 158 9.39 -10.75 -29.37
N ASP A 159 9.20 -11.91 -28.71
CA ASP A 159 8.82 -12.01 -27.29
C ASP A 159 9.91 -11.46 -26.36
N GLY A 160 11.18 -11.77 -26.63
CA GLY A 160 12.29 -11.24 -25.82
C GLY A 160 12.45 -9.73 -25.91
N LEU A 161 12.29 -9.16 -27.11
CA LEU A 161 12.29 -7.71 -27.29
C LEU A 161 11.12 -7.05 -26.57
N GLU A 162 9.94 -7.66 -26.57
CA GLU A 162 8.78 -7.17 -25.84
C GLU A 162 9.02 -7.17 -24.32
N ARG A 163 9.59 -8.25 -23.78
CA ARG A 163 9.95 -8.32 -22.34
C ARG A 163 11.04 -7.31 -21.98
N LEU A 164 12.09 -7.16 -22.79
CA LEU A 164 13.14 -6.14 -22.59
C LEU A 164 12.56 -4.72 -22.67
N ALA A 165 11.61 -4.48 -23.58
CA ALA A 165 10.98 -3.17 -23.72
C ALA A 165 10.27 -2.69 -22.46
N ASN A 166 9.74 -3.61 -21.63
CA ASN A 166 9.14 -3.24 -20.32
C ASN A 166 10.16 -2.60 -19.37
N LEU A 167 11.45 -2.89 -19.52
CA LEU A 167 12.52 -2.30 -18.73
C LEU A 167 13.11 -1.03 -19.37
N SER A 168 12.62 -0.60 -20.56
CA SER A 168 13.08 0.61 -21.18
C SER A 168 12.65 1.85 -20.41
N LYS A 169 13.48 2.90 -20.45
CA LYS A 169 13.20 4.15 -19.74
C LYS A 169 11.83 4.73 -20.09
N THR A 170 11.45 4.72 -21.37
CA THR A 170 10.17 5.26 -21.83
C THR A 170 9.00 4.41 -21.31
N ALA A 171 9.09 3.08 -21.45
CA ALA A 171 8.03 2.20 -20.99
C ALA A 171 7.85 2.25 -19.45
N VAL A 172 8.96 2.34 -18.70
CA VAL A 172 8.92 2.51 -17.24
C VAL A 172 8.26 3.84 -16.86
N ALA A 173 8.59 4.93 -17.58
CA ALA A 173 7.93 6.23 -17.39
C ALA A 173 6.41 6.18 -17.68
N ASP A 174 6.01 5.32 -18.64
CA ASP A 174 4.61 5.09 -19.01
C ASP A 174 3.94 3.98 -18.16
N GLY A 175 4.55 3.56 -17.05
CA GLY A 175 3.99 2.61 -16.09
C GLY A 175 4.02 1.14 -16.53
N SER A 176 5.00 0.69 -17.35
CA SER A 176 5.11 -0.72 -17.78
C SER A 176 5.27 -1.68 -16.61
N LEU A 177 6.07 -1.31 -15.61
CA LEU A 177 6.28 -2.13 -14.42
C LEU A 177 4.99 -2.32 -13.62
N ASN A 178 4.20 -1.26 -13.45
CA ASN A 178 2.89 -1.35 -12.79
C ASN A 178 1.91 -2.24 -13.58
N ARG A 179 2.00 -2.25 -14.92
CA ARG A 179 1.20 -3.17 -15.75
C ARG A 179 1.62 -4.63 -15.58
N LEU A 180 2.93 -4.90 -15.46
CA LEU A 180 3.44 -6.24 -15.17
C LEU A 180 3.02 -6.73 -13.78
N GLU A 181 2.98 -5.86 -12.80
CA GLU A 181 2.45 -6.16 -11.48
C GLU A 181 0.98 -6.58 -11.52
N ARG A 182 0.15 -5.84 -12.27
CA ARG A 182 -1.29 -6.14 -12.42
C ARG A 182 -1.58 -7.48 -13.12
N THR A 183 -0.69 -7.94 -13.99
CA THR A 183 -0.85 -9.24 -14.68
C THR A 183 -0.36 -10.43 -13.84
N ARG A 184 0.38 -10.16 -12.78
CA ARG A 184 0.80 -11.18 -11.85
C ARG A 184 -0.36 -11.53 -10.92
N GLU A 185 -0.59 -12.83 -10.72
CA GLU A 185 -1.58 -13.27 -9.74
C GLU A 185 -1.20 -12.71 -8.36
N ARG A 186 -1.89 -11.65 -7.90
CA ARG A 186 -1.74 -11.04 -6.58
C ARG A 186 -2.14 -11.98 -5.45
N ASP A 187 -2.69 -13.13 -5.80
CA ASP A 187 -3.41 -14.03 -4.92
C ASP A 187 -2.53 -14.65 -3.83
N THR A 188 -1.25 -14.94 -4.12
CA THR A 188 -0.43 -15.77 -3.21
C THR A 188 -0.02 -15.05 -1.91
N VAL A 189 0.47 -13.80 -2.00
CA VAL A 189 0.91 -13.04 -0.79
C VAL A 189 -0.28 -12.58 0.03
N THR A 190 -1.36 -12.17 -0.65
CA THR A 190 -2.61 -11.79 0.00
C THR A 190 -3.22 -12.96 0.76
N GLU A 191 -3.28 -14.17 0.14
CA GLU A 191 -3.76 -15.38 0.79
C GLU A 191 -2.88 -15.78 1.99
N GLU A 192 -1.56 -15.67 1.89
CA GLU A 192 -0.66 -16.00 3.01
C GLU A 192 -0.88 -15.08 4.21
N ILE A 193 -0.97 -13.77 4.00
CA ILE A 193 -1.25 -12.80 5.08
C ILE A 193 -2.66 -12.99 5.64
N LEU A 194 -3.65 -13.24 4.79
CA LEU A 194 -5.01 -13.57 5.22
C LEU A 194 -5.02 -14.78 6.14
N ASN A 195 -4.31 -15.84 5.77
CA ASN A 195 -4.19 -17.04 6.59
C ASN A 195 -3.54 -16.75 7.95
N VAL A 196 -2.48 -15.92 7.99
CA VAL A 196 -1.81 -15.52 9.24
C VAL A 196 -2.75 -14.72 10.13
N LEU A 197 -3.45 -13.73 9.58
CA LEU A 197 -4.38 -12.90 10.34
C LEU A 197 -5.62 -13.69 10.80
N SER A 198 -6.14 -14.58 9.96
CA SER A 198 -7.26 -15.47 10.31
C SER A 198 -6.87 -16.43 11.44
N GLU A 199 -5.67 -17.02 11.39
CA GLU A 199 -5.18 -17.88 12.47
C GLU A 199 -4.91 -17.07 13.74
N ALA A 200 -4.35 -15.87 13.65
CA ALA A 200 -4.16 -14.97 14.79
C ALA A 200 -5.51 -14.65 15.47
N ARG A 201 -6.53 -14.31 14.68
CA ARG A 201 -7.89 -14.08 15.15
C ARG A 201 -8.46 -15.28 15.87
N ARG A 202 -8.43 -16.45 15.23
CA ARG A 202 -8.95 -17.69 15.81
C ARG A 202 -8.31 -17.98 17.18
N ARG A 203 -6.98 -17.86 17.27
CA ARG A 203 -6.23 -18.10 18.50
C ARG A 203 -6.54 -17.09 19.58
N LEU A 204 -6.60 -15.80 19.25
CA LEU A 204 -6.97 -14.75 20.19
C LEU A 204 -8.40 -14.94 20.70
N THR A 205 -9.34 -15.22 19.78
CA THR A 205 -10.74 -15.44 20.14
C THR A 205 -10.90 -16.59 21.12
N GLN A 206 -10.26 -17.74 20.85
CA GLN A 206 -10.33 -18.90 21.74
C GLN A 206 -9.72 -18.59 23.11
N ASP A 207 -8.54 -17.96 23.14
CA ASP A 207 -7.81 -17.66 24.38
C ASP A 207 -8.57 -16.67 25.27
N VAL A 208 -9.13 -15.61 24.66
CA VAL A 208 -9.93 -14.61 25.39
C VAL A 208 -11.27 -15.19 25.83
N HIS A 209 -11.95 -15.99 24.99
CA HIS A 209 -13.20 -16.65 25.37
C HIS A 209 -13.00 -17.58 26.58
N ASP A 210 -11.92 -18.35 26.59
CA ASP A 210 -11.60 -19.25 27.72
C ASP A 210 -11.33 -18.49 29.02
N SER A 211 -10.72 -17.31 28.91
CA SER A 211 -10.41 -16.43 30.04
C SER A 211 -11.61 -15.58 30.48
N HIS A 212 -12.52 -15.25 29.58
CA HIS A 212 -13.68 -14.37 29.78
C HIS A 212 -15.00 -15.02 29.29
N PRO A 213 -15.47 -16.13 29.90
CA PRO A 213 -16.62 -16.87 29.39
C PRO A 213 -17.96 -16.11 29.53
N ASP A 214 -18.00 -15.00 30.25
CA ASP A 214 -19.19 -14.16 30.41
C ASP A 214 -19.27 -13.02 29.36
N LEU A 215 -18.24 -12.87 28.48
CA LEU A 215 -18.23 -11.85 27.45
C LEU A 215 -19.22 -12.22 26.33
N SER A 216 -19.97 -11.24 25.84
CA SER A 216 -20.84 -11.48 24.68
C SER A 216 -19.99 -11.78 23.42
N MET A 217 -20.55 -12.52 22.47
CA MET A 217 -19.81 -12.83 21.22
C MET A 217 -19.53 -11.55 20.41
N ASP A 218 -20.40 -10.56 20.48
CA ASP A 218 -20.22 -9.29 19.77
C ASP A 218 -19.10 -8.45 20.40
N ASP A 219 -19.08 -8.33 21.74
CA ASP A 219 -17.98 -7.65 22.45
C ASP A 219 -16.64 -8.38 22.23
N LEU A 220 -16.67 -9.72 22.17
CA LEU A 220 -15.49 -10.53 21.90
C LEU A 220 -14.96 -10.26 20.49
N ARG A 221 -15.82 -10.29 19.48
CA ARG A 221 -15.48 -10.01 18.09
C ARG A 221 -14.88 -8.62 17.93
N ASP A 222 -15.58 -7.60 18.42
CA ASP A 222 -15.12 -6.21 18.36
C ASP A 222 -13.77 -6.02 19.06
N GLY A 223 -13.61 -6.54 20.26
CA GLY A 223 -12.36 -6.40 21.01
C GLY A 223 -11.16 -7.11 20.36
N ILE A 224 -11.36 -8.33 19.81
CA ILE A 224 -10.31 -9.06 19.09
C ILE A 224 -9.92 -8.34 17.80
N GLN A 225 -10.91 -7.86 17.05
CA GLN A 225 -10.69 -7.07 15.84
C GLN A 225 -9.80 -5.87 16.14
N ARG A 226 -10.19 -5.08 17.15
CA ARG A 226 -9.45 -3.88 17.54
C ARG A 226 -8.01 -4.15 17.97
N ILE A 227 -7.76 -5.26 18.66
CA ILE A 227 -6.38 -5.66 19.03
C ILE A 227 -5.56 -5.95 17.78
N LEU A 228 -6.10 -6.72 16.82
CA LEU A 228 -5.41 -7.06 15.59
C LEU A 228 -5.14 -5.82 14.74
N ASP A 229 -6.12 -4.94 14.59
CA ASP A 229 -5.98 -3.70 13.83
C ASP A 229 -4.84 -2.84 14.37
N ARG A 230 -4.78 -2.67 15.70
CA ARG A 230 -3.71 -1.92 16.36
C ARG A 230 -2.34 -2.53 16.11
N VAL A 231 -2.22 -3.86 16.20
CA VAL A 231 -0.96 -4.56 15.94
C VAL A 231 -0.54 -4.41 14.47
N VAL A 232 -1.47 -4.57 13.53
CA VAL A 232 -1.22 -4.39 12.09
C VAL A 232 -0.80 -2.95 11.79
N VAL A 233 -1.52 -1.95 12.33
CA VAL A 233 -1.16 -0.53 12.16
C VAL A 233 0.24 -0.24 12.69
N MET A 234 0.61 -0.78 13.85
CA MET A 234 1.96 -0.62 14.39
C MET A 234 3.01 -1.29 13.50
N ARG A 235 2.74 -2.50 12.97
CA ARG A 235 3.63 -3.17 12.02
C ARG A 235 3.84 -2.33 10.73
N VAL A 236 2.75 -1.79 10.17
CA VAL A 236 2.85 -0.88 9.02
C VAL A 236 3.66 0.37 9.37
N ALA A 237 3.44 0.95 10.54
CA ALA A 237 4.15 2.15 10.99
C ALA A 237 5.66 1.89 11.19
N GLU A 238 6.04 0.70 11.71
CA GLU A 238 7.44 0.27 11.82
C GLU A 238 8.09 0.15 10.45
N ASP A 239 7.47 -0.62 9.57
CA ASP A 239 8.02 -0.94 8.26
C ASP A 239 8.10 0.29 7.33
N ARG A 240 7.22 1.28 7.53
CA ARG A 240 7.31 2.60 6.87
C ARG A 240 8.27 3.58 7.57
N GLY A 241 8.93 3.17 8.66
CA GLY A 241 9.86 4.02 9.41
C GLY A 241 9.19 5.20 10.13
N VAL A 242 7.89 5.13 10.35
CA VAL A 242 7.11 6.11 11.10
C VAL A 242 7.43 6.02 12.59
N ILE A 243 7.46 4.79 13.12
CA ILE A 243 8.01 4.47 14.44
C ILE A 243 9.31 3.66 14.29
N PRO A 244 10.12 3.48 15.35
CA PRO A 244 11.32 2.66 15.28
C PRO A 244 11.02 1.25 14.78
N ALA A 245 11.86 0.72 13.89
CA ALA A 245 11.75 -0.65 13.42
C ALA A 245 11.81 -1.64 14.60
N ASP A 246 11.15 -2.77 14.42
CA ASP A 246 11.13 -3.87 15.38
C ASP A 246 10.62 -3.48 16.79
N THR A 247 9.74 -2.48 16.90
CA THR A 247 9.20 -2.01 18.19
C THR A 247 8.46 -3.13 18.91
N LEU A 248 7.55 -3.84 18.24
CA LEU A 248 6.79 -4.94 18.81
C LEU A 248 7.70 -6.16 19.05
N LEU A 249 8.60 -6.48 18.14
CA LEU A 249 9.56 -7.58 18.30
C LEU A 249 10.51 -7.33 19.48
N ASN A 250 11.10 -6.14 19.56
CA ASN A 250 11.96 -5.77 20.69
C ASN A 250 11.21 -5.79 22.03
N MET A 251 9.92 -5.44 22.03
CA MET A 251 9.06 -5.52 23.20
C MET A 251 8.88 -6.98 23.65
N SER A 252 8.56 -7.89 22.72
CA SER A 252 8.38 -9.32 23.01
C SER A 252 9.68 -9.98 23.47
N GLU A 253 10.78 -9.77 22.78
CA GLU A 253 12.11 -10.27 23.16
C GLU A 253 12.57 -9.72 24.51
N SER A 254 12.38 -8.42 24.76
CA SER A 254 12.69 -7.81 26.07
C SER A 254 11.86 -8.40 27.18
N TRP A 255 10.58 -8.70 26.94
CA TRP A 255 9.72 -9.36 27.89
C TRP A 255 10.22 -10.77 28.21
N GLU A 256 10.54 -11.59 27.24
CA GLU A 256 11.10 -12.93 27.42
C GLU A 256 12.40 -12.92 28.23
N GLN A 257 13.34 -12.02 27.89
CA GLN A 257 14.66 -11.95 28.51
C GLN A 257 14.63 -11.41 29.96
N THR A 258 13.69 -10.51 30.28
CA THR A 258 13.69 -9.76 31.55
C THR A 258 12.59 -10.19 32.52
N THR A 259 11.59 -10.95 32.05
CA THR A 259 10.45 -11.33 32.90
C THR A 259 10.82 -12.51 33.80
N ILE A 260 10.85 -12.27 35.10
CA ILE A 260 11.14 -13.29 36.12
C ILE A 260 9.86 -14.05 36.52
N ASN A 261 8.71 -13.38 36.47
CA ASN A 261 7.42 -13.95 36.80
C ASN A 261 6.38 -13.51 35.74
N PRO A 262 6.05 -14.37 34.78
CA PRO A 262 5.08 -14.09 33.69
C PRO A 262 3.66 -13.81 34.20
N ASP A 263 3.27 -14.39 35.36
CA ASP A 263 1.93 -14.15 35.95
C ASP A 263 1.76 -12.74 36.52
N VAL A 264 2.87 -12.03 36.73
CA VAL A 264 2.86 -10.67 37.30
C VAL A 264 3.11 -9.62 36.24
N ARG A 265 4.03 -9.88 35.29
CA ARG A 265 4.30 -9.06 34.12
C ARG A 265 3.84 -9.83 32.90
N THR A 266 2.65 -9.55 32.41
CA THR A 266 2.09 -10.16 31.21
C THR A 266 2.51 -9.38 29.99
N LEU A 267 2.67 -10.05 28.85
CA LEU A 267 3.02 -9.41 27.58
C LEU A 267 1.90 -8.48 27.10
N VAL A 268 0.62 -8.84 27.34
CA VAL A 268 -0.53 -7.98 27.02
C VAL A 268 -0.44 -6.61 27.69
N ARG A 269 0.13 -6.54 28.89
CA ARG A 269 0.34 -5.25 29.57
C ARG A 269 1.41 -4.39 28.90
N ASP A 270 2.47 -5.01 28.41
CA ASP A 270 3.50 -4.29 27.64
C ASP A 270 2.96 -3.85 26.30
N LEU A 271 2.12 -4.66 25.65
CA LEU A 271 1.40 -4.30 24.42
C LEU A 271 0.43 -3.12 24.65
N LYS A 272 -0.35 -3.13 25.74
CA LYS A 272 -1.19 -1.99 26.12
C LYS A 272 -0.39 -0.70 26.28
N ASN A 273 0.79 -0.76 26.89
CA ASN A 273 1.67 0.40 27.01
C ASN A 273 2.15 0.88 25.64
N ALA A 274 2.52 -0.03 24.73
CA ALA A 274 2.90 0.33 23.37
C ALA A 274 1.76 1.03 22.60
N PHE A 275 0.52 0.57 22.76
CA PHE A 275 -0.67 1.22 22.22
C PHE A 275 -0.85 2.64 22.77
N ARG A 276 -0.68 2.83 24.09
CA ARG A 276 -0.78 4.18 24.71
C ARG A 276 0.35 5.11 24.26
N ASP A 277 1.56 4.58 24.10
CA ASP A 277 2.69 5.35 23.59
C ASP A 277 2.42 5.80 22.14
N PHE A 278 1.90 4.92 21.30
CA PHE A 278 1.50 5.23 19.94
C PHE A 278 0.41 6.31 19.90
N ASP A 279 -0.66 6.12 20.66
CA ASP A 279 -1.78 7.07 20.74
C ASP A 279 -1.32 8.47 21.20
N SER A 280 -0.43 8.53 22.17
CA SER A 280 0.11 9.82 22.68
C SER A 280 0.77 10.68 21.60
N VAL A 281 1.34 10.03 20.55
CA VAL A 281 2.01 10.70 19.43
C VAL A 281 1.03 10.98 18.29
N TYR A 282 0.23 9.97 17.90
CA TYR A 282 -0.56 9.99 16.66
C TYR A 282 -2.03 10.34 16.90
N ASN A 283 -2.54 10.17 18.14
CA ASN A 283 -3.92 10.53 18.54
C ASN A 283 -4.97 9.93 17.60
N SER A 284 -4.89 8.62 17.39
CA SER A 284 -5.81 7.88 16.52
C SER A 284 -6.98 7.31 17.34
N GLU A 285 -8.19 7.46 16.83
CA GLU A 285 -9.40 6.87 17.43
C GLU A 285 -9.31 5.35 17.59
N LEU A 286 -8.65 4.68 16.64
CA LEU A 286 -8.35 3.26 16.73
C LEU A 286 -7.62 2.89 18.03
N PHE A 287 -6.75 3.76 18.53
CA PHE A 287 -5.99 3.56 19.77
C PHE A 287 -6.65 4.22 20.99
N ALA A 288 -7.86 4.77 20.90
CA ALA A 288 -8.60 5.25 22.07
C ALA A 288 -8.81 4.14 23.10
N GLU A 289 -9.01 4.50 24.38
CA GLU A 289 -9.25 3.52 25.45
C GLU A 289 -10.46 2.63 25.11
N HIS A 290 -10.26 1.31 25.19
CA HIS A 290 -11.29 0.33 24.85
C HIS A 290 -11.27 -0.85 25.82
N PRO A 291 -12.42 -1.49 26.14
CA PRO A 291 -12.49 -2.64 27.06
C PRO A 291 -11.56 -3.81 26.70
N CYS A 292 -11.22 -4.01 25.41
CA CYS A 292 -10.30 -5.05 24.97
C CYS A 292 -8.90 -4.95 25.59
N GLU A 293 -8.52 -3.78 26.09
CA GLU A 293 -7.22 -3.58 26.75
C GLU A 293 -7.14 -4.26 28.14
N ASP A 294 -8.28 -4.67 28.68
CA ASP A 294 -8.36 -5.37 29.95
C ASP A 294 -8.57 -6.89 29.78
N TYR A 295 -8.52 -7.39 28.54
CA TYR A 295 -8.58 -8.83 28.27
C TYR A 295 -7.35 -9.55 28.80
N GLU A 296 -7.56 -10.71 29.41
CA GLU A 296 -6.49 -11.63 29.77
C GLU A 296 -6.13 -12.46 28.53
N ILE A 297 -4.94 -12.25 28.00
CA ILE A 297 -4.42 -12.96 26.82
C ILE A 297 -3.15 -13.71 27.20
N SER A 298 -3.05 -14.97 26.80
CA SER A 298 -1.88 -15.81 27.05
C SER A 298 -0.64 -15.25 26.37
N ASN A 299 0.48 -15.22 27.11
CA ASN A 299 1.73 -14.68 26.58
C ASN A 299 2.21 -15.43 25.33
N ASP A 300 2.06 -16.77 25.32
CA ASP A 300 2.48 -17.62 24.19
C ASP A 300 1.66 -17.30 22.91
N VAL A 301 0.36 -16.98 23.06
CA VAL A 301 -0.50 -16.58 21.93
C VAL A 301 -0.04 -15.25 21.35
N LEU A 302 0.27 -14.27 22.19
CA LEU A 302 0.77 -12.97 21.74
C LEU A 302 2.16 -13.06 21.08
N LEU A 303 3.08 -13.86 21.65
CA LEU A 303 4.40 -14.08 21.07
C LEU A 303 4.29 -14.66 19.66
N ASP A 304 3.56 -15.76 19.50
CA ASP A 304 3.39 -16.42 18.21
C ASP A 304 2.74 -15.50 17.17
N ILE A 305 1.77 -14.65 17.56
CA ILE A 305 1.13 -13.69 16.68
C ILE A 305 2.13 -12.61 16.25
N ILE A 306 2.83 -12.02 17.19
CA ILE A 306 3.84 -11.00 16.89
C ILE A 306 4.87 -11.60 15.93
N ASP A 307 5.48 -12.73 16.26
CA ASP A 307 6.52 -13.36 15.44
C ASP A 307 6.02 -13.65 14.02
N SER A 308 4.80 -14.17 13.85
CA SER A 308 4.24 -14.49 12.53
C SER A 308 4.04 -13.25 11.63
N LEU A 309 3.84 -12.07 12.21
CA LEU A 309 3.71 -10.82 11.45
C LEU A 309 5.05 -10.26 10.98
N TYR A 310 6.18 -10.70 11.54
CA TYR A 310 7.50 -10.26 11.09
C TYR A 310 8.06 -11.06 9.91
N ASP A 311 7.39 -12.13 9.50
CA ASP A 311 7.68 -12.82 8.24
C ASP A 311 7.30 -11.97 7.01
N TYR A 312 6.48 -10.93 7.20
CA TYR A 312 5.97 -10.05 6.15
C TYR A 312 6.39 -8.59 6.38
N ASN A 313 6.65 -7.87 5.28
CA ASN A 313 6.89 -6.43 5.34
C ASN A 313 5.61 -5.67 4.91
N PHE A 314 4.99 -5.06 5.89
CA PHE A 314 3.71 -4.35 5.72
C PHE A 314 3.85 -2.97 5.04
N SER A 315 5.08 -2.44 4.84
CA SER A 315 5.25 -1.16 4.11
C SER A 315 4.86 -1.28 2.65
N TYR A 316 4.92 -2.48 2.10
CA TYR A 316 4.65 -2.80 0.70
C TYR A 316 3.26 -3.34 0.46
N ILE A 317 2.56 -3.66 1.53
CA ILE A 317 1.16 -4.06 1.44
C ILE A 317 0.37 -2.78 1.20
N ASP A 318 -0.19 -2.67 0.00
CA ASP A 318 -1.04 -1.55 -0.32
C ASP A 318 -2.27 -1.55 0.60
N ALA A 319 -2.77 -0.38 0.97
CA ALA A 319 -3.96 -0.29 1.81
C ALA A 319 -5.17 -0.99 1.15
N ASP A 320 -5.21 -1.06 -0.19
CA ASP A 320 -6.21 -1.83 -0.94
C ASP A 320 -6.13 -3.33 -0.64
N ILE A 321 -4.92 -3.88 -0.49
CA ILE A 321 -4.72 -5.29 -0.13
C ILE A 321 -5.16 -5.54 1.31
N LEU A 322 -4.84 -4.63 2.23
CA LEU A 322 -5.34 -4.72 3.61
C LEU A 322 -6.86 -4.65 3.65
N GLY A 323 -7.49 -3.79 2.85
CA GLY A 323 -8.94 -3.74 2.68
C GLY A 323 -9.53 -5.08 2.22
N ASN A 324 -8.92 -5.71 1.21
CA ASN A 324 -9.34 -7.01 0.71
C ASN A 324 -9.17 -8.14 1.73
N ILE A 325 -8.05 -8.12 2.46
CA ILE A 325 -7.79 -9.07 3.55
C ILE A 325 -8.87 -8.94 4.61
N TYR A 326 -9.26 -7.71 4.95
CA TYR A 326 -10.30 -7.46 5.93
C TYR A 326 -11.70 -7.86 5.44
N GLU A 327 -12.06 -7.61 4.19
CA GLU A 327 -13.36 -8.04 3.64
C GLU A 327 -13.49 -9.56 3.57
N ASP A 328 -12.43 -10.26 3.17
CA ASP A 328 -12.39 -11.72 3.21
C ASP A 328 -12.49 -12.25 4.65
N TYR A 329 -11.88 -11.52 5.57
CA TYR A 329 -11.88 -11.81 6.98
C TYR A 329 -13.26 -11.56 7.64
N LEU A 330 -14.00 -10.52 7.27
CA LEU A 330 -15.39 -10.27 7.72
C LEU A 330 -16.35 -11.34 7.18
N GLY A 331 -16.06 -11.92 6.03
CA GLY A 331 -16.83 -13.05 5.49
C GLY A 331 -16.69 -14.37 6.27
N HIS A 332 -15.89 -14.40 7.33
CA HIS A 332 -15.72 -15.57 8.19
C HIS A 332 -16.35 -15.31 9.58
N ALA A 333 -17.53 -15.84 9.82
CA ALA A 333 -18.17 -15.74 11.15
C ALA A 333 -17.53 -16.72 12.15
N ILE A 334 -17.44 -16.30 13.40
CA ILE A 334 -17.05 -17.19 14.51
C ILE A 334 -18.32 -17.87 15.03
N GLU A 335 -18.42 -19.18 14.86
CA GLU A 335 -19.51 -19.98 15.42
C GLU A 335 -19.05 -20.78 16.64
N ASP A 336 -19.87 -20.76 17.71
CA ASP A 336 -19.72 -21.63 18.87
C ASP A 336 -20.30 -23.02 18.54
N LYS A 337 -19.43 -23.99 18.28
CA LYS A 337 -19.82 -25.40 18.07
C LYS A 337 -19.39 -26.28 19.24
N THR A 338 -20.14 -26.19 20.33
CA THR A 338 -20.24 -27.21 21.41
C THR A 338 -18.94 -27.63 22.12
N GLU A 339 -17.81 -27.04 21.91
CA GLU A 339 -16.55 -27.17 22.68
C GLU A 339 -15.35 -26.50 21.96
N ASP A 340 -15.50 -26.08 20.66
CA ASP A 340 -14.47 -25.36 19.89
C ASP A 340 -15.12 -24.25 19.07
N LEU A 341 -14.46 -23.08 19.05
CA LEU A 341 -14.83 -21.98 18.16
C LEU A 341 -14.29 -22.27 16.75
N GLU A 342 -15.15 -22.34 15.76
CA GLU A 342 -14.75 -22.51 14.36
C GLU A 342 -15.00 -21.22 13.57
N LEU A 343 -14.01 -20.81 12.77
CA LEU A 343 -14.22 -19.85 11.70
C LEU A 343 -14.94 -20.56 10.56
N VAL A 344 -16.15 -20.13 10.25
CA VAL A 344 -16.97 -20.70 9.19
C VAL A 344 -17.18 -19.65 8.12
N GLU A 345 -16.92 -20.01 6.86
CA GLU A 345 -17.33 -19.19 5.73
C GLU A 345 -18.86 -19.20 5.62
N HIS A 346 -19.47 -18.02 5.63
CA HIS A 346 -20.88 -17.81 5.36
C HIS A 346 -21.09 -17.17 3.99
N PRO A 347 -20.97 -17.91 2.88
CA PRO A 347 -21.14 -17.36 1.53
C PRO A 347 -22.55 -16.86 1.25
N ASP A 348 -23.54 -17.30 2.03
CA ASP A 348 -24.93 -16.84 1.90
C ASP A 348 -25.14 -15.53 2.67
N GLU A 349 -24.53 -15.30 3.81
CA GLU A 349 -24.53 -14.02 4.55
C GLU A 349 -23.80 -12.94 3.77
N ARG A 350 -22.65 -13.23 3.15
CA ARG A 350 -21.98 -12.33 2.19
C ARG A 350 -22.91 -11.83 1.08
N ARG A 351 -23.81 -12.68 0.60
CA ARG A 351 -24.78 -12.33 -0.45
C ARG A 351 -25.95 -11.52 0.09
N GLU A 352 -26.36 -11.78 1.30
CA GLU A 352 -27.46 -11.07 1.95
C GLU A 352 -27.03 -9.68 2.44
N GLU A 353 -25.81 -9.52 2.90
CA GLU A 353 -25.22 -8.25 3.34
C GLU A 353 -24.63 -7.43 2.19
N GLY A 354 -24.55 -7.99 0.97
CA GLY A 354 -24.10 -7.26 -0.22
C GLY A 354 -22.61 -6.91 -0.24
N ILE A 355 -21.78 -7.62 0.54
CA ILE A 355 -20.32 -7.41 0.61
C ILE A 355 -19.70 -7.94 -0.68
N TYR A 356 -19.41 -7.06 -1.61
CA TYR A 356 -18.74 -7.38 -2.89
C TYR A 356 -17.56 -6.46 -3.11
N TYR A 357 -16.38 -7.06 -3.16
CA TYR A 357 -15.17 -6.35 -3.57
C TYR A 357 -15.25 -5.88 -5.03
N THR A 358 -14.95 -4.61 -5.24
CA THR A 358 -14.81 -4.06 -6.58
C THR A 358 -13.37 -4.22 -7.06
N PRO A 359 -13.09 -4.97 -8.15
CA PRO A 359 -11.73 -5.14 -8.62
C PRO A 359 -10.99 -3.81 -8.83
N VAL A 360 -9.74 -3.72 -8.37
CA VAL A 360 -8.90 -2.50 -8.42
C VAL A 360 -8.95 -1.79 -9.78
N PRO A 361 -8.85 -2.47 -10.95
CA PRO A 361 -8.92 -1.78 -12.24
C PRO A 361 -10.26 -1.09 -12.51
N VAL A 362 -11.36 -1.58 -11.89
CA VAL A 362 -12.69 -0.96 -12.02
C VAL A 362 -12.77 0.26 -11.12
N VAL A 363 -12.27 0.17 -9.88
CA VAL A 363 -12.16 1.31 -8.95
C VAL A 363 -11.35 2.42 -9.59
N GLU A 364 -10.16 2.10 -10.10
CA GLU A 364 -9.27 3.05 -10.78
C GLU A 364 -9.98 3.74 -11.94
N TYR A 365 -10.60 2.96 -12.84
CA TYR A 365 -11.29 3.52 -14.01
C TYR A 365 -12.43 4.47 -13.61
N ILE A 366 -13.25 4.11 -12.62
CA ILE A 366 -14.37 4.94 -12.16
C ILE A 366 -13.85 6.23 -11.53
N VAL A 367 -12.91 6.15 -10.60
CA VAL A 367 -12.38 7.32 -9.88
C VAL A 367 -11.61 8.23 -10.82
N GLU A 368 -10.76 7.70 -11.70
CA GLU A 368 -10.03 8.47 -12.71
C GLU A 368 -10.97 9.19 -13.68
N SER A 369 -12.06 8.54 -14.10
CA SER A 369 -13.03 9.15 -15.04
C SER A 369 -13.86 10.28 -14.42
N VAL A 370 -14.01 10.34 -13.10
CA VAL A 370 -14.86 11.33 -12.44
C VAL A 370 -14.03 12.37 -11.70
N LEU A 371 -13.14 11.92 -10.82
CA LEU A 371 -12.29 12.79 -10.02
C LEU A 371 -11.02 13.19 -10.78
N GLY A 372 -10.38 12.26 -11.49
CA GLY A 372 -9.15 12.51 -12.27
C GLY A 372 -9.39 13.57 -13.35
N ASP A 373 -10.41 13.44 -14.17
CA ASP A 373 -10.76 14.43 -15.21
C ASP A 373 -11.00 15.84 -14.60
N ARG A 374 -11.59 15.92 -13.41
CA ARG A 374 -11.82 17.20 -12.71
C ARG A 374 -10.51 17.80 -12.19
N ILE A 375 -9.65 16.98 -11.58
CA ILE A 375 -8.30 17.39 -11.13
C ILE A 375 -7.48 17.89 -12.32
N ASP A 376 -7.46 17.15 -13.42
CA ASP A 376 -6.70 17.49 -14.63
C ASP A 376 -7.14 18.84 -15.22
N ALA A 377 -8.45 19.12 -15.21
CA ALA A 377 -8.97 20.40 -15.68
C ALA A 377 -8.50 21.57 -14.80
N ILE A 378 -8.49 21.41 -13.47
CA ILE A 378 -8.00 22.42 -12.53
C ILE A 378 -6.47 22.58 -12.69
N MET A 379 -5.74 21.47 -12.75
CA MET A 379 -4.29 21.49 -12.89
C MET A 379 -3.82 22.08 -14.23
N ALA A 380 -4.66 22.03 -15.27
CA ALA A 380 -4.40 22.73 -16.53
C ALA A 380 -4.40 24.25 -16.35
N ASN A 381 -5.35 24.80 -15.56
CA ASN A 381 -5.37 26.23 -15.22
C ASN A 381 -4.15 26.61 -14.38
N VAL A 382 -3.82 25.79 -13.38
CA VAL A 382 -2.61 25.99 -12.54
C VAL A 382 -1.34 26.05 -13.39
N ARG A 383 -1.22 25.18 -14.40
CA ARG A 383 -0.07 25.19 -15.33
C ARG A 383 -0.04 26.47 -16.16
N GLU A 384 -1.19 26.94 -16.65
CA GLU A 384 -1.28 28.18 -17.43
C GLU A 384 -0.76 29.39 -16.65
N GLU A 385 -1.06 29.51 -15.34
CA GLU A 385 -0.60 30.58 -14.48
C GLU A 385 0.91 30.50 -14.16
N LEU A 386 1.47 29.29 -14.17
CA LEU A 386 2.90 29.06 -13.93
C LEU A 386 3.76 29.08 -15.21
N GLU A 387 3.13 29.06 -16.39
CA GLU A 387 3.84 29.11 -17.68
C GLU A 387 4.20 30.55 -18.09
N GLY A 388 5.37 30.74 -18.72
CA GLY A 388 5.79 32.00 -19.30
C GLY A 388 6.94 32.70 -18.57
N ASP A 389 7.21 33.94 -18.99
CA ASP A 389 8.36 34.71 -18.47
C ASP A 389 8.08 35.38 -17.09
N GLU A 390 6.81 35.52 -16.72
CA GLU A 390 6.35 36.11 -15.46
C GLU A 390 5.27 35.22 -14.80
N PRO A 391 5.63 34.09 -14.16
CA PRO A 391 4.69 33.18 -13.50
C PRO A 391 3.95 33.85 -12.35
N ASP A 392 2.63 33.65 -12.27
CA ASP A 392 1.79 34.15 -11.18
C ASP A 392 1.50 33.04 -10.16
N PHE A 393 2.31 32.97 -9.11
CA PHE A 393 2.17 31.97 -8.06
C PHE A 393 0.91 32.17 -7.19
N GLU A 394 0.41 33.40 -7.04
CA GLU A 394 -0.82 33.68 -6.27
C GLU A 394 -2.04 33.20 -7.07
N ALA A 395 -2.10 33.51 -8.37
CA ALA A 395 -3.15 33.02 -9.23
C ALA A 395 -3.15 31.48 -9.34
N ALA A 396 -1.96 30.87 -9.52
CA ALA A 396 -1.82 29.41 -9.53
C ALA A 396 -2.29 28.77 -8.21
N ARG A 397 -2.02 29.41 -7.08
CA ARG A 397 -2.51 28.93 -5.76
C ARG A 397 -4.03 29.07 -5.64
N ASP A 398 -4.60 30.18 -6.12
CA ASP A 398 -6.04 30.41 -6.12
C ASP A 398 -6.77 29.36 -7.00
N GLU A 399 -6.22 29.01 -8.17
CA GLU A 399 -6.76 27.90 -8.98
C GLU A 399 -6.65 26.56 -8.25
N PHE A 400 -5.54 26.29 -7.58
CA PHE A 400 -5.33 25.05 -6.83
C PHE A 400 -6.27 24.90 -5.63
N ASN A 401 -6.77 26.00 -5.05
CA ASN A 401 -7.75 25.95 -3.95
C ASN A 401 -9.02 25.17 -4.35
N ALA A 402 -9.37 25.15 -5.63
CA ALA A 402 -10.51 24.37 -6.12
C ALA A 402 -10.32 22.85 -5.91
N ILE A 403 -9.08 22.33 -5.82
CA ILE A 403 -8.80 20.94 -5.45
C ILE A 403 -9.03 20.74 -3.94
N GLU A 404 -8.62 21.70 -3.12
CA GLU A 404 -8.81 21.63 -1.66
C GLU A 404 -10.30 21.65 -1.24
N GLU A 405 -11.17 22.19 -2.11
CA GLU A 405 -12.61 22.30 -1.88
C GLU A 405 -13.41 21.09 -2.41
N ILE A 406 -12.80 20.17 -3.19
CA ILE A 406 -13.51 18.99 -3.70
C ILE A 406 -13.94 18.09 -2.54
N ALA A 407 -15.23 17.80 -2.43
CA ALA A 407 -15.78 16.82 -1.51
C ALA A 407 -16.16 15.53 -2.28
N VAL A 408 -15.47 14.43 -1.99
CA VAL A 408 -15.70 13.10 -2.58
C VAL A 408 -16.46 12.25 -1.58
N LEU A 409 -17.56 11.66 -2.01
CA LEU A 409 -18.38 10.76 -1.21
C LEU A 409 -18.46 9.37 -1.83
N ASP A 410 -18.27 8.33 -1.01
CA ASP A 410 -18.70 6.98 -1.32
C ASP A 410 -19.89 6.61 -0.43
N VAL A 411 -21.03 6.27 -1.05
CA VAL A 411 -22.31 6.01 -0.35
C VAL A 411 -22.45 4.57 0.17
N SER A 412 -21.49 3.71 -0.14
CA SER A 412 -21.40 2.30 0.26
C SER A 412 -19.92 1.91 0.30
N CYS A 413 -19.18 2.54 1.23
CA CYS A 413 -17.72 2.61 1.11
C CYS A 413 -17.00 1.28 1.41
N GLY A 414 -17.65 0.32 2.09
CA GLY A 414 -17.01 -0.94 2.48
C GLY A 414 -15.68 -0.67 3.21
N SER A 415 -14.64 -1.35 2.82
CA SER A 415 -13.25 -1.15 3.30
C SER A 415 -12.57 0.14 2.78
N GLY A 416 -13.25 0.95 1.96
CA GLY A 416 -12.78 2.26 1.51
C GLY A 416 -12.00 2.27 0.19
N SER A 417 -12.08 1.26 -0.66
CA SER A 417 -11.28 1.15 -1.90
C SER A 417 -11.40 2.38 -2.82
N PHE A 418 -12.63 2.88 -3.05
CA PHE A 418 -12.85 4.10 -3.84
C PHE A 418 -12.30 5.36 -3.16
N LEU A 419 -12.40 5.43 -1.83
CA LEU A 419 -11.89 6.54 -1.03
C LEU A 419 -10.37 6.57 -1.01
N ILE A 420 -9.72 5.40 -0.90
CA ILE A 420 -8.26 5.23 -0.97
C ILE A 420 -7.75 5.72 -2.33
N LYS A 421 -8.37 5.28 -3.43
CA LYS A 421 -7.97 5.72 -4.77
C LYS A 421 -8.20 7.23 -4.96
N SER A 422 -9.28 7.77 -4.42
CA SER A 422 -9.57 9.21 -4.45
C SER A 422 -8.52 10.00 -3.66
N PHE A 423 -8.14 9.49 -2.49
CA PHE A 423 -7.06 10.06 -1.69
C PHE A 423 -5.73 10.09 -2.44
N ASP A 424 -5.35 8.99 -3.13
CA ASP A 424 -4.12 8.92 -3.90
C ASP A 424 -4.08 9.95 -5.03
N LEU A 425 -5.17 10.11 -5.80
CA LEU A 425 -5.24 11.13 -6.86
C LEU A 425 -5.11 12.56 -6.32
N LEU A 426 -5.70 12.82 -5.16
CA LEU A 426 -5.56 14.13 -4.52
C LEU A 426 -4.13 14.35 -4.03
N VAL A 427 -3.49 13.35 -3.42
CA VAL A 427 -2.06 13.40 -3.02
C VAL A 427 -1.17 13.70 -4.23
N ASP A 428 -1.38 13.00 -5.34
CA ASP A 428 -0.61 13.20 -6.58
C ASP A 428 -0.76 14.65 -7.09
N ALA A 429 -1.97 15.23 -7.04
CA ALA A 429 -2.20 16.63 -7.43
C ALA A 429 -1.44 17.62 -6.53
N TYR A 430 -1.40 17.39 -5.21
CA TYR A 430 -0.61 18.22 -4.29
C TYR A 430 0.89 18.10 -4.54
N GLU A 431 1.38 16.89 -4.82
CA GLU A 431 2.79 16.65 -5.13
C GLU A 431 3.20 17.26 -6.48
N GLU A 432 2.34 17.15 -7.49
CA GLU A 432 2.55 17.77 -8.79
C GLU A 432 2.63 19.30 -8.66
N PHE A 433 1.68 19.92 -7.95
CA PHE A 433 1.69 21.37 -7.71
C PHE A 433 2.99 21.81 -7.01
N ARG A 434 3.41 21.11 -5.95
CA ARG A 434 4.70 21.37 -5.28
C ARG A 434 5.89 21.26 -6.22
N SER A 435 5.87 20.26 -7.10
CA SER A 435 6.93 20.02 -8.09
C SER A 435 7.00 21.16 -9.12
N MET A 436 5.85 21.58 -9.65
CA MET A 436 5.75 22.69 -10.60
C MET A 436 6.30 24.00 -10.01
N VAL A 437 5.84 24.36 -8.79
CA VAL A 437 6.31 25.57 -8.09
C VAL A 437 7.82 25.51 -7.84
N ARG A 438 8.38 24.34 -7.48
CA ARG A 438 9.83 24.18 -7.27
C ARG A 438 10.61 24.34 -8.57
N SER A 439 10.12 23.78 -9.66
CA SER A 439 10.76 23.87 -10.98
C SER A 439 10.85 25.32 -11.43
N VAL A 440 9.73 26.03 -11.41
CA VAL A 440 9.66 27.44 -11.82
C VAL A 440 10.54 28.33 -10.94
N ASN A 441 10.55 28.15 -9.61
CA ASN A 441 11.43 28.88 -8.69
C ASN A 441 12.91 28.61 -8.97
N GLY A 442 13.28 27.36 -9.30
CA GLY A 442 14.65 26.97 -9.62
C GLY A 442 15.16 27.64 -10.90
N ASP A 443 14.35 27.69 -11.93
CA ASP A 443 14.68 28.31 -13.22
C ASP A 443 14.81 29.83 -13.14
N MET A 444 14.03 30.49 -12.29
CA MET A 444 14.08 31.95 -12.11
C MET A 444 15.15 32.43 -11.12
N GLY A 445 15.77 31.53 -10.36
CA GLY A 445 16.75 31.89 -9.34
C GLY A 445 16.16 32.71 -8.18
N VAL A 446 14.85 32.72 -8.01
CA VAL A 446 14.11 33.47 -7.00
C VAL A 446 13.78 32.54 -5.83
N HIS A 447 14.24 32.88 -4.63
CA HIS A 447 13.92 32.18 -3.39
C HIS A 447 12.66 32.75 -2.69
N GLU A 448 11.83 33.49 -3.38
CA GLU A 448 10.76 34.29 -2.78
C GLU A 448 9.51 33.50 -2.41
N TYR A 449 9.23 32.38 -3.09
CA TYR A 449 8.11 31.49 -2.76
C TYR A 449 8.63 30.16 -2.23
N SER A 450 8.51 29.90 -0.94
CA SER A 450 8.89 28.60 -0.40
C SER A 450 7.79 27.55 -0.70
N ALA A 451 8.18 26.32 -0.99
CA ALA A 451 7.23 25.22 -1.17
C ALA A 451 6.30 25.01 0.05
N ALA A 452 6.69 25.53 1.22
CA ALA A 452 5.88 25.55 2.44
C ALA A 452 4.74 26.58 2.42
N GLN A 453 4.81 27.60 1.54
CA GLN A 453 3.75 28.60 1.37
C GLN A 453 2.70 28.16 0.35
N THR A 454 3.02 27.19 -0.51
CA THR A 454 2.13 26.72 -1.58
C THR A 454 1.32 25.50 -1.18
N VAL A 455 1.91 24.58 -0.41
CA VAL A 455 1.23 23.36 0.07
C VAL A 455 1.65 23.12 1.52
N PRO A 456 0.69 22.98 2.46
CA PRO A 456 0.99 22.61 3.85
C PRO A 456 1.80 21.32 3.93
N SER A 457 2.64 21.17 4.94
CA SER A 457 3.37 19.91 5.16
C SER A 457 2.41 18.76 5.49
N ASP A 458 1.30 19.07 6.16
CA ASP A 458 0.27 18.14 6.61
C ASP A 458 -0.91 18.01 5.61
N TYR A 459 -0.66 18.19 4.30
CA TYR A 459 -1.69 18.15 3.25
C TYR A 459 -2.46 16.83 3.21
N LYS A 460 -1.84 15.69 3.51
CA LYS A 460 -2.53 14.39 3.59
C LYS A 460 -3.62 14.39 4.66
N ARG A 461 -3.31 14.99 5.82
CA ARG A 461 -4.29 15.20 6.88
C ARG A 461 -5.41 16.13 6.43
N HIS A 462 -5.08 17.17 5.66
CA HIS A 462 -6.06 18.10 5.09
C HIS A 462 -7.00 17.37 4.13
N ILE A 463 -6.46 16.55 3.23
CA ILE A 463 -7.25 15.72 2.30
C ILE A 463 -8.24 14.83 3.07
N LEU A 464 -7.78 14.09 4.09
CA LEU A 464 -8.66 13.21 4.87
C LEU A 464 -9.81 13.98 5.53
N ARG A 465 -9.57 15.19 6.01
CA ARG A 465 -10.60 15.97 6.73
C ARG A 465 -11.58 16.70 5.83
N ASN A 466 -11.12 17.13 4.65
CA ASN A 466 -11.89 18.07 3.85
C ASN A 466 -12.37 17.49 2.52
N ASN A 467 -11.77 16.41 2.04
CA ASN A 467 -12.05 15.91 0.71
C ASN A 467 -12.68 14.51 0.70
N ILE A 468 -12.47 13.68 1.74
CA ILE A 468 -12.83 12.27 1.73
C ILE A 468 -13.97 12.00 2.72
N PHE A 469 -15.08 11.44 2.20
CA PHE A 469 -16.28 11.12 2.96
C PHE A 469 -16.82 9.76 2.53
N GLY A 470 -17.32 8.99 3.50
CA GLY A 470 -17.87 7.66 3.25
C GLY A 470 -19.05 7.34 4.15
N VAL A 471 -19.96 6.52 3.65
CA VAL A 471 -21.05 5.93 4.43
C VAL A 471 -21.11 4.45 4.12
N ASP A 472 -21.31 3.63 5.15
CA ASP A 472 -21.63 2.22 4.99
C ASP A 472 -22.68 1.79 6.00
N LEU A 473 -23.45 0.76 5.69
CA LEU A 473 -24.42 0.20 6.61
C LEU A 473 -23.75 -0.53 7.77
N ASP A 474 -22.61 -1.17 7.48
CA ASP A 474 -21.81 -1.92 8.45
C ASP A 474 -20.80 -0.98 9.16
N TYR A 475 -20.98 -0.85 10.48
CA TYR A 475 -20.06 -0.07 11.31
C TYR A 475 -18.62 -0.62 11.26
N GLN A 476 -18.41 -1.95 11.19
CA GLN A 476 -17.09 -2.53 11.10
C GLN A 476 -16.40 -2.17 9.78
N ALA A 477 -17.15 -2.14 8.67
CA ALA A 477 -16.63 -1.67 7.39
C ALA A 477 -16.14 -0.21 7.47
N THR A 478 -16.88 0.67 8.16
CA THR A 478 -16.45 2.07 8.34
C THR A 478 -15.20 2.20 9.20
N GLU A 479 -15.04 1.36 10.23
CA GLU A 479 -13.78 1.30 11.00
C GLU A 479 -12.60 0.90 10.12
N ILE A 480 -12.77 -0.12 9.28
CA ILE A 480 -11.74 -0.59 8.35
C ILE A 480 -11.37 0.46 7.32
N ALA A 481 -12.37 1.09 6.70
CA ALA A 481 -12.14 2.21 5.77
C ALA A 481 -11.33 3.32 6.44
N THR A 482 -11.67 3.64 7.68
CA THR A 482 -10.95 4.62 8.50
C THR A 482 -9.49 4.20 8.72
N VAL A 483 -9.24 2.96 9.14
CA VAL A 483 -7.88 2.42 9.35
C VAL A 483 -7.07 2.51 8.08
N ASN A 484 -7.61 2.06 6.95
CA ASN A 484 -6.94 2.08 5.66
C ASN A 484 -6.55 3.50 5.22
N LEU A 485 -7.47 4.46 5.36
CA LEU A 485 -7.22 5.87 5.05
C LEU A 485 -6.18 6.49 5.99
N LEU A 486 -6.23 6.18 7.29
CA LEU A 486 -5.25 6.65 8.26
C LEU A 486 -3.86 6.08 7.96
N LEU A 487 -3.77 4.81 7.56
CA LEU A 487 -2.51 4.19 7.13
C LEU A 487 -1.90 4.86 5.90
N LYS A 488 -2.71 5.30 4.94
CA LYS A 488 -2.25 6.07 3.78
C LYS A 488 -1.69 7.45 4.17
N ALA A 489 -2.28 8.10 5.16
CA ALA A 489 -1.88 9.43 5.63
C ALA A 489 -0.79 9.41 6.70
N LEU A 490 -0.43 8.23 7.21
CA LEU A 490 0.51 8.09 8.33
C LEU A 490 1.90 8.61 7.97
N GLU A 491 2.36 9.64 8.67
CA GLU A 491 3.68 10.25 8.52
C GLU A 491 4.37 10.44 9.87
N LYS A 492 5.69 10.45 9.86
CA LYS A 492 6.50 10.52 11.08
C LYS A 492 6.25 11.81 11.87
N ASN A 493 5.86 11.66 13.14
CA ASN A 493 5.56 12.75 14.09
C ASN A 493 4.38 13.65 13.68
N GLU A 494 3.54 13.23 12.76
CA GLU A 494 2.31 13.95 12.42
C GLU A 494 1.11 13.29 13.10
N LYS A 495 0.21 14.11 13.67
CA LYS A 495 -1.02 13.61 14.29
C LYS A 495 -2.02 13.24 13.19
N LEU A 496 -2.62 12.07 13.31
CA LEU A 496 -3.72 11.67 12.47
C LEU A 496 -4.99 12.48 12.78
N PRO A 497 -5.86 12.75 11.79
CA PRO A 497 -7.16 13.35 12.06
C PRO A 497 -8.12 12.31 12.64
N ALA A 498 -9.09 12.76 13.41
CA ALA A 498 -10.30 11.99 13.64
C ALA A 498 -11.16 12.07 12.36
N ILE A 499 -11.55 10.95 11.80
CA ILE A 499 -12.41 10.85 10.62
C ILE A 499 -13.54 9.83 10.78
N LEU A 500 -13.42 8.88 11.70
CA LEU A 500 -14.51 7.97 12.06
C LEU A 500 -15.61 8.79 12.76
N GLU A 501 -16.85 8.52 12.43
CA GLU A 501 -18.03 9.27 12.91
C GLU A 501 -18.08 10.77 12.52
N ASP A 502 -17.00 11.30 11.92
CA ASP A 502 -16.98 12.65 11.34
C ASP A 502 -17.16 12.59 9.81
N ASN A 503 -16.19 11.99 9.11
CA ASN A 503 -16.20 11.88 7.64
C ASN A 503 -16.63 10.49 7.16
N ILE A 504 -16.34 9.45 7.93
CA ILE A 504 -16.72 8.07 7.64
C ILE A 504 -17.76 7.65 8.67
N ARG A 505 -18.98 7.32 8.20
CA ARG A 505 -20.14 7.14 9.05
C ARG A 505 -20.86 5.83 8.77
N ALA A 506 -21.39 5.21 9.83
CA ALA A 506 -22.28 4.08 9.68
C ALA A 506 -23.73 4.55 9.52
N GLY A 507 -24.47 3.94 8.59
CA GLY A 507 -25.86 4.21 8.38
C GLY A 507 -26.36 3.79 6.99
N ASN A 508 -27.67 3.73 6.84
CA ASN A 508 -28.29 3.35 5.58
C ASN A 508 -28.39 4.57 4.64
N SER A 509 -27.45 4.69 3.73
CA SER A 509 -27.35 5.80 2.77
C SER A 509 -28.58 5.99 1.86
N LEU A 510 -29.45 4.97 1.78
CA LEU A 510 -30.69 5.02 0.97
C LEU A 510 -31.89 5.59 1.74
N LEU A 511 -31.83 5.65 3.07
CA LEU A 511 -32.91 6.08 3.95
C LEU A 511 -32.62 7.48 4.50
N ASN A 512 -33.04 8.51 3.77
CA ASN A 512 -32.86 9.89 4.19
C ASN A 512 -34.02 10.37 5.08
N GLY A 513 -33.70 10.82 6.28
CA GLY A 513 -34.63 11.42 7.22
C GLY A 513 -34.38 11.01 8.67
N SER A 514 -35.07 11.68 9.61
CA SER A 514 -35.01 11.25 11.01
C SER A 514 -35.59 9.84 11.19
N THR A 515 -35.23 9.18 12.28
CA THR A 515 -35.74 7.84 12.61
C THR A 515 -37.29 7.82 12.61
N GLU A 516 -37.94 8.90 13.10
CA GLU A 516 -39.41 9.04 13.10
C GLU A 516 -39.96 9.18 11.67
N ASP A 517 -39.29 9.96 10.80
CA ASP A 517 -39.73 10.13 9.40
C ASP A 517 -39.63 8.82 8.63
N VAL A 518 -38.53 8.08 8.81
CA VAL A 518 -38.31 6.76 8.19
C VAL A 518 -39.36 5.76 8.70
N ALA A 519 -39.62 5.73 10.01
CA ALA A 519 -40.63 4.88 10.62
C ALA A 519 -42.00 5.12 10.03
N ASP A 520 -42.39 6.39 9.87
CA ASP A 520 -43.68 6.80 9.29
C ASP A 520 -43.79 6.43 7.79
N VAL A 521 -42.70 6.59 7.00
CA VAL A 521 -42.69 6.30 5.55
C VAL A 521 -42.76 4.80 5.28
N LEU A 522 -42.05 3.99 6.08
CA LEU A 522 -42.00 2.54 5.91
C LEU A 522 -43.10 1.78 6.66
N ASP A 523 -43.95 2.47 7.48
CA ASP A 523 -45.00 1.90 8.34
C ASP A 523 -44.41 0.84 9.32
N ILE A 524 -43.28 1.17 9.95
CA ILE A 524 -42.57 0.36 10.94
C ILE A 524 -42.46 1.09 12.28
N THR A 525 -41.94 0.45 13.31
CA THR A 525 -41.70 1.10 14.62
C THR A 525 -40.44 1.96 14.58
N VAL A 526 -40.30 2.90 15.51
CA VAL A 526 -39.09 3.73 15.65
C VAL A 526 -37.89 2.85 15.96
N GLU A 527 -38.09 1.81 16.82
CA GLU A 527 -37.04 0.85 17.12
C GLU A 527 -36.57 0.09 15.87
N GLU A 528 -37.49 -0.33 14.99
CA GLU A 528 -37.14 -0.97 13.73
C GLU A 528 -36.44 0.01 12.77
N ALA A 529 -36.83 1.29 12.75
CA ALA A 529 -36.15 2.31 11.96
C ALA A 529 -34.71 2.62 12.46
N GLU A 530 -34.48 2.55 13.78
CA GLU A 530 -33.16 2.63 14.37
C GLU A 530 -32.29 1.43 13.95
N GLU A 531 -32.85 0.20 13.99
CA GLU A 531 -32.13 -1.02 13.59
C GLU A 531 -31.73 -1.03 12.09
N ILE A 532 -32.56 -0.46 11.20
CA ILE A 532 -32.20 -0.31 9.77
C ILE A 532 -31.25 0.86 9.50
N GLY A 533 -30.87 1.63 10.52
CA GLY A 533 -29.87 2.68 10.42
C GLY A 533 -30.34 3.91 9.61
N ALA A 534 -31.50 4.48 9.92
CA ALA A 534 -31.96 5.73 9.30
C ALA A 534 -30.88 6.81 9.31
N PHE A 535 -30.68 7.49 8.19
CA PHE A 535 -29.54 8.39 7.98
C PHE A 535 -30.00 9.77 7.52
N GLU A 536 -29.72 10.80 8.30
CA GLU A 536 -30.12 12.18 7.99
C GLU A 536 -28.96 12.97 7.39
N TRP A 537 -28.84 12.93 6.05
CA TRP A 537 -27.72 13.51 5.30
C TRP A 537 -27.36 14.95 5.68
N GLU A 538 -28.36 15.83 5.83
CA GLU A 538 -28.15 17.25 6.12
C GLU A 538 -27.71 17.47 7.57
N GLU A 539 -28.04 16.57 8.51
CA GLU A 539 -27.58 16.62 9.89
C GLU A 539 -26.16 16.03 10.01
N GLU A 540 -25.98 14.82 9.47
CA GLU A 540 -24.75 14.07 9.56
C GLU A 540 -23.56 14.76 8.88
N PHE A 541 -23.80 15.38 7.73
CA PHE A 541 -22.81 16.16 6.98
C PHE A 541 -23.18 17.64 6.88
N SER A 542 -23.68 18.22 7.97
CA SER A 542 -24.18 19.63 7.99
C SER A 542 -23.14 20.62 7.44
N HIS A 543 -21.87 20.47 7.78
CA HIS A 543 -20.80 21.34 7.29
C HIS A 543 -20.62 21.27 5.77
N ILE A 544 -20.89 20.14 5.12
CA ILE A 544 -20.83 19.99 3.67
C ILE A 544 -22.04 20.64 3.01
N PHE A 545 -23.27 20.38 3.54
CA PHE A 545 -24.49 20.93 2.95
C PHE A 545 -24.62 22.43 3.20
N GLU A 546 -24.29 22.93 4.40
CA GLU A 546 -24.43 24.35 4.75
C GLU A 546 -23.30 25.21 4.11
N GLU A 547 -22.07 24.74 4.06
CA GLU A 547 -20.92 25.53 3.61
C GLU A 547 -20.65 25.36 2.11
N ARG A 548 -20.86 24.15 1.55
CA ARG A 548 -20.49 23.82 0.16
C ARG A 548 -21.71 23.52 -0.72
N GLY A 549 -22.91 23.29 -0.14
CA GLY A 549 -24.12 22.99 -0.86
C GLY A 549 -24.24 21.52 -1.31
N GLY A 550 -23.36 20.64 -0.87
CA GLY A 550 -23.33 19.20 -1.15
C GLY A 550 -21.95 18.67 -1.56
N PHE A 551 -21.91 17.41 -1.96
CA PHE A 551 -20.70 16.74 -2.43
C PHE A 551 -20.45 17.03 -3.91
N ASP A 552 -19.17 17.14 -4.31
CA ASP A 552 -18.76 17.44 -5.67
C ASP A 552 -18.66 16.19 -6.55
N VAL A 553 -18.23 15.08 -5.95
CA VAL A 553 -18.01 13.79 -6.61
C VAL A 553 -18.64 12.71 -5.75
N ILE A 554 -19.47 11.87 -6.37
CA ILE A 554 -20.03 10.68 -5.72
C ILE A 554 -19.54 9.46 -6.50
N VAL A 555 -18.92 8.55 -5.79
CA VAL A 555 -18.42 7.27 -6.31
C VAL A 555 -18.98 6.12 -5.47
N GLY A 556 -18.83 4.89 -5.92
CA GLY A 556 -19.20 3.72 -5.15
C GLY A 556 -19.75 2.59 -6.02
N ASN A 557 -19.86 1.41 -5.42
CA ASN A 557 -20.50 0.24 -6.00
C ASN A 557 -21.49 -0.34 -5.00
N PRO A 558 -22.71 0.21 -4.90
CA PRO A 558 -23.68 -0.25 -3.94
C PRO A 558 -24.13 -1.69 -4.19
N PRO A 559 -24.55 -2.43 -3.15
CA PRO A 559 -24.92 -3.84 -3.27
C PRO A 559 -26.05 -4.07 -4.27
N TRP A 560 -25.95 -5.15 -5.07
CA TRP A 560 -26.90 -5.52 -6.10
C TRP A 560 -27.85 -6.61 -5.59
N GLY A 561 -29.15 -6.32 -5.58
CA GLY A 561 -30.19 -7.33 -5.32
C GLY A 561 -30.38 -7.69 -3.85
N ALA A 562 -29.93 -6.85 -2.93
CA ALA A 562 -30.36 -6.97 -1.54
C ALA A 562 -31.90 -6.80 -1.47
N GLU A 563 -32.59 -7.75 -0.85
CA GLU A 563 -34.00 -7.58 -0.50
C GLU A 563 -34.05 -6.55 0.64
N MET A 564 -34.67 -5.39 0.37
CA MET A 564 -34.93 -4.36 1.39
C MET A 564 -36.01 -4.82 2.36
#